data_6b52f9afc5781e90ab65d4a27ca44454
#
_entry.id   6b52f9afc5781e90ab65d4a27ca44454
#
_cell.length_a   1.000
_cell.length_b   1.000
_cell.length_c   1.000
_cell.angle_alpha   90.00
_cell.angle_beta   90.00
_cell.angle_gamma   90.00
#
_symmetry.space_group_name_H-M   'P 1'
#
loop_
_entity.id
_entity.type
_entity.pdbx_description
1 polymer ?
#
loop_
_entity_poly.entity_id
_entity_poly.type
_entity_poly.pdbx_seq_one_letter_code
_entity_poly.pdbx_strand_id
1 'polypeptide(L)'
;MRAFLTFTLFWIWTSSAFAQVFLNVQDFGGFPNDGASDDAALQSAFEEAAKQNAQGVFLPAGRWQFEKPIYVPRGLTLKGTYTRPHIAERADLEGAGTTIECYVGRAADIDKEPWKYESCVTLLGSATLDGVNLVYPEQADVWNPVPYSWTVFCNNDYDENHQVREISRCAVVNTTLVNSYAGIFMRWSANDHFISGVNMSVFKKGMVLDGITSLGVIQNVNIHNQYSWPFYGIKASDHAKAELLAKQNLENMTGIEFHRADWGWLNQVFIIYANKGFVFEKSMTAADSSQWEFGTRALPSFDISNSGCDLCNVAVEANFVNTGVGVNFSNSNLLGRVILGDSCYGSLRFTNAFFSFGVTGADVEKDQFTVGKHATLQIVNSEVLNFPEGISKEAPWRGKVFNVRGVLQLSNTVFAVPDTGRYDARTFEHLIVQGSGLATVQNVIFRGPEFRFSTKEKGRVRASMIGHREISEEMPYNPPR
;
A
#
# COMPACT_ATOMS: atom_id res chain seq x y z
N MET A 1 2.33 51.09 51.61
CA MET A 1 3.10 50.76 50.40
C MET A 1 4.07 49.62 50.68
N ARG A 2 3.62 48.47 51.26
CA ARG A 2 4.41 47.27 51.58
C ARG A 2 3.64 45.95 51.41
N ALA A 3 2.60 45.92 50.60
CA ALA A 3 1.74 44.71 50.42
C ALA A 3 1.73 44.18 48.97
N PHE A 4 2.61 44.64 48.10
CA PHE A 4 2.57 44.27 46.66
C PHE A 4 3.75 43.41 46.18
N LEU A 5 4.67 43.02 47.06
CA LEU A 5 5.89 42.28 46.66
C LEU A 5 5.87 40.79 46.98
N THR A 6 4.80 40.27 47.60
CA THR A 6 4.78 38.84 48.04
C THR A 6 3.95 37.93 47.11
N PHE A 7 3.31 38.45 46.05
CA PHE A 7 2.48 37.64 45.17
C PHE A 7 3.16 37.22 43.85
N THR A 8 4.32 37.76 43.56
CA THR A 8 5.03 37.51 42.27
C THR A 8 6.00 36.35 42.33
N LEU A 9 6.27 35.77 43.48
CA LEU A 9 7.25 34.66 43.64
C LEU A 9 6.60 33.26 43.70
N PHE A 10 5.29 33.15 43.70
CA PHE A 10 4.55 31.87 43.79
C PHE A 10 4.14 31.29 42.41
N TRP A 11 4.38 31.99 41.33
CA TRP A 11 3.95 31.57 39.96
C TRP A 11 5.08 31.05 39.07
N ILE A 12 6.31 30.89 39.62
CA ILE A 12 7.46 30.38 38.84
C ILE A 12 7.69 28.88 39.03
N TRP A 13 6.91 28.22 39.91
CA TRP A 13 7.20 26.84 40.30
C TRP A 13 6.26 25.77 39.75
N THR A 14 5.45 26.05 38.76
CA THR A 14 4.55 25.01 38.17
C THR A 14 4.63 24.83 36.67
N SER A 15 5.64 25.37 36.02
CA SER A 15 6.02 24.90 34.69
C SER A 15 7.22 23.94 34.80
N SER A 16 7.08 22.83 35.56
CA SER A 16 7.81 21.63 35.19
C SER A 16 7.30 21.24 33.82
N ALA A 17 7.96 21.73 32.77
CA ALA A 17 7.86 21.11 31.48
C ALA A 17 8.14 19.63 31.72
N PHE A 18 7.13 18.78 31.68
CA PHE A 18 7.33 17.34 31.57
C PHE A 18 8.04 17.15 30.25
N ALA A 19 9.38 17.18 30.30
CA ALA A 19 10.18 16.76 29.18
C ALA A 19 9.71 15.34 28.87
N GLN A 20 9.30 15.12 27.66
CA GLN A 20 8.94 13.80 27.18
C GLN A 20 10.19 12.91 27.34
N VAL A 21 10.17 12.00 28.29
CA VAL A 21 11.34 11.20 28.63
C VAL A 21 11.27 9.90 27.83
N PHE A 22 12.26 9.70 26.97
CA PHE A 22 12.57 8.39 26.39
C PHE A 22 13.75 7.80 27.16
N LEU A 23 13.64 6.53 27.57
CA LEU A 23 14.75 5.83 28.19
C LEU A 23 15.68 5.31 27.13
N ASN A 24 16.99 5.54 27.28
CA ASN A 24 17.97 5.06 26.31
C ASN A 24 18.32 3.59 26.62
N VAL A 25 18.23 2.70 25.61
CA VAL A 25 18.54 1.27 25.76
C VAL A 25 19.98 1.04 26.22
N GLN A 26 20.91 1.94 25.92
CA GLN A 26 22.30 1.86 26.37
C GLN A 26 22.43 1.91 27.90
N ASP A 27 21.51 2.59 28.58
CA ASP A 27 21.50 2.64 30.05
C ASP A 27 21.10 1.28 30.67
N PHE A 28 20.61 0.35 29.84
CA PHE A 28 20.21 -1.02 30.22
C PHE A 28 21.17 -2.09 29.68
N GLY A 29 22.31 -1.68 29.13
CA GLY A 29 23.37 -2.58 28.66
C GLY A 29 23.25 -3.04 27.21
N GLY A 30 22.37 -2.44 26.39
CA GLY A 30 22.36 -2.66 24.96
C GLY A 30 23.30 -1.68 24.23
N PHE A 31 24.03 -2.14 23.23
CA PHE A 31 24.96 -1.31 22.48
C PHE A 31 24.89 -1.61 20.98
N PRO A 32 24.73 -0.59 20.13
CA PRO A 32 24.68 -0.82 18.69
C PRO A 32 26.07 -1.24 18.16
N ASN A 33 26.07 -2.01 17.08
CA ASN A 33 27.27 -2.43 16.34
C ASN A 33 28.22 -3.37 17.09
N ASP A 34 27.82 -4.01 18.17
CA ASP A 34 28.67 -4.94 18.92
C ASP A 34 28.45 -6.41 18.56
N GLY A 35 27.42 -6.70 17.75
CA GLY A 35 27.10 -8.05 17.29
C GLY A 35 26.50 -8.95 18.38
N ALA A 36 26.11 -8.37 19.52
CA ALA A 36 25.42 -9.09 20.57
C ALA A 36 23.89 -8.87 20.48
N SER A 37 23.12 -9.80 21.07
CA SER A 37 21.67 -9.64 21.16
C SER A 37 21.29 -8.56 22.18
N ASP A 38 20.46 -7.62 21.76
CA ASP A 38 19.97 -6.51 22.58
C ASP A 38 18.60 -6.81 23.23
N ASP A 39 18.09 -8.04 23.11
CA ASP A 39 16.75 -8.43 23.58
C ASP A 39 16.52 -8.10 25.06
N ALA A 40 17.48 -8.45 25.94
CA ALA A 40 17.35 -8.25 27.39
C ALA A 40 17.38 -6.78 27.78
N ALA A 41 18.24 -6.00 27.13
CA ALA A 41 18.36 -4.57 27.37
C ALA A 41 17.09 -3.82 26.96
N LEU A 42 16.53 -4.13 25.80
CA LEU A 42 15.29 -3.52 25.32
C LEU A 42 14.10 -3.87 26.22
N GLN A 43 13.98 -5.15 26.62
CA GLN A 43 12.92 -5.58 27.52
C GLN A 43 12.98 -4.83 28.86
N SER A 44 14.18 -4.73 29.45
CA SER A 44 14.42 -4.01 30.72
C SER A 44 14.07 -2.51 30.57
N ALA A 45 14.43 -1.91 29.45
CA ALA A 45 14.10 -0.51 29.16
C ALA A 45 12.58 -0.28 29.06
N PHE A 46 11.83 -1.17 28.42
CA PHE A 46 10.38 -1.07 28.36
C PHE A 46 9.71 -1.25 29.72
N GLU A 47 10.17 -2.22 30.51
CA GLU A 47 9.65 -2.42 31.87
C GLU A 47 9.84 -1.19 32.74
N GLU A 48 11.01 -0.57 32.65
CA GLU A 48 11.31 0.64 33.42
C GLU A 48 10.55 1.86 32.89
N ALA A 49 10.40 1.98 31.53
CA ALA A 49 9.59 3.03 30.92
C ALA A 49 8.12 2.98 31.40
N ALA A 50 7.57 1.78 31.49
CA ALA A 50 6.21 1.59 32.01
C ALA A 50 6.09 1.98 33.49
N LYS A 51 7.06 1.65 34.34
CA LYS A 51 7.08 2.02 35.76
C LYS A 51 7.20 3.52 35.99
N GLN A 52 8.00 4.19 35.15
CA GLN A 52 8.24 5.64 35.26
C GLN A 52 7.19 6.48 34.53
N ASN A 53 6.21 5.87 33.85
CA ASN A 53 5.30 6.54 32.93
C ASN A 53 6.05 7.38 31.87
N ALA A 54 7.17 6.86 31.40
CA ALA A 54 7.92 7.47 30.31
C ALA A 54 7.16 7.34 28.98
N GLN A 55 7.50 8.16 28.00
CA GLN A 55 6.87 8.06 26.67
C GLN A 55 7.25 6.78 25.92
N GLY A 56 8.43 6.24 26.18
CA GLY A 56 8.93 5.06 25.50
C GLY A 56 10.42 4.87 25.64
N VAL A 57 10.97 4.14 24.72
CA VAL A 57 12.36 3.73 24.69
C VAL A 57 13.03 4.25 23.43
N PHE A 58 14.27 4.70 23.55
CA PHE A 58 15.08 5.22 22.46
C PHE A 58 16.24 4.30 22.14
N LEU A 59 16.33 3.94 20.87
CA LEU A 59 17.47 3.25 20.26
C LEU A 59 18.33 4.28 19.52
N PRO A 60 19.52 4.64 19.99
CA PRO A 60 20.45 5.48 19.24
C PRO A 60 20.81 4.95 17.86
N ALA A 61 21.43 5.80 17.04
CA ALA A 61 21.89 5.38 15.72
C ALA A 61 22.89 4.22 15.79
N GLY A 62 22.77 3.31 14.84
CA GLY A 62 23.60 2.10 14.72
C GLY A 62 22.76 0.85 14.47
N ARG A 63 23.42 -0.30 14.39
CA ARG A 63 22.79 -1.60 14.11
C ARG A 63 22.53 -2.31 15.43
N TRP A 64 21.28 -2.70 15.64
CA TRP A 64 20.76 -3.37 16.83
C TRP A 64 20.30 -4.77 16.46
N GLN A 65 20.77 -5.79 17.16
CA GLN A 65 20.47 -7.18 16.85
C GLN A 65 19.41 -7.74 17.80
N PHE A 66 18.29 -8.23 17.22
CA PHE A 66 17.20 -8.86 17.98
C PHE A 66 16.94 -10.28 17.47
N GLU A 67 17.15 -11.25 18.35
CA GLU A 67 16.91 -12.67 18.10
C GLU A 67 15.50 -13.11 18.53
N LYS A 68 14.78 -12.24 19.25
CA LYS A 68 13.41 -12.44 19.70
C LYS A 68 12.48 -11.37 19.14
N PRO A 69 11.17 -11.66 19.06
CA PRO A 69 10.18 -10.66 18.68
C PRO A 69 10.20 -9.46 19.62
N ILE A 70 10.16 -8.27 19.05
CA ILE A 70 10.03 -7.04 19.81
C ILE A 70 8.55 -6.76 20.05
N TYR A 71 8.10 -6.79 21.30
CA TYR A 71 6.77 -6.35 21.68
C TYR A 71 6.84 -4.94 22.27
N VAL A 72 6.34 -3.96 21.49
CA VAL A 72 6.23 -2.59 22.01
C VAL A 72 5.02 -2.50 22.92
N PRO A 73 5.18 -2.25 24.21
CA PRO A 73 4.09 -2.27 25.16
C PRO A 73 3.06 -1.17 24.85
N ARG A 74 1.87 -1.40 25.35
CA ARG A 74 0.74 -0.50 25.19
C ARG A 74 1.07 0.94 25.60
N GLY A 75 0.74 1.88 24.71
CA GLY A 75 0.94 3.31 24.93
C GLY A 75 2.39 3.78 24.89
N LEU A 76 3.36 2.87 24.69
CA LEU A 76 4.77 3.26 24.59
C LEU A 76 5.20 3.42 23.13
N THR A 77 6.25 4.19 22.93
CA THR A 77 6.92 4.38 21.65
C THR A 77 8.28 3.71 21.66
N LEU A 78 8.56 2.88 20.66
CA LEU A 78 9.91 2.51 20.28
C LEU A 78 10.43 3.53 19.27
N LYS A 79 11.40 4.32 19.69
CA LYS A 79 11.94 5.43 18.90
C LYS A 79 13.37 5.21 18.49
N GLY A 80 13.67 5.46 17.24
CA GLY A 80 15.04 5.50 16.71
C GLY A 80 15.45 6.87 16.22
N THR A 81 16.67 6.94 15.70
CA THR A 81 17.19 8.09 14.96
C THR A 81 16.87 7.88 13.49
N TYR A 82 15.89 8.61 12.98
CA TYR A 82 15.47 8.47 11.58
C TYR A 82 16.48 9.06 10.61
N THR A 83 16.84 8.28 9.62
CA THR A 83 17.52 8.77 8.43
C THR A 83 16.76 8.25 7.22
N ARG A 84 16.19 9.16 6.43
CA ARG A 84 15.44 8.78 5.23
C ARG A 84 16.36 8.03 4.27
N PRO A 85 16.03 6.80 3.86
CA PRO A 85 16.85 6.06 2.91
C PRO A 85 16.82 6.77 1.56
N HIS A 86 17.97 6.79 0.90
CA HIS A 86 18.04 7.24 -0.48
C HIS A 86 17.61 6.10 -1.41
N ILE A 87 16.84 6.42 -2.44
CA ILE A 87 16.54 5.48 -3.52
C ILE A 87 17.82 5.37 -4.36
N ALA A 88 18.46 4.22 -4.34
CA ALA A 88 19.69 3.87 -5.06
C ALA A 88 21.01 4.53 -4.62
N GLU A 89 22.08 3.76 -4.62
CA GLU A 89 23.50 4.10 -4.62
C GLU A 89 24.17 4.60 -3.33
N ARG A 90 23.45 4.73 -2.21
CA ARG A 90 24.11 5.20 -1.01
C ARG A 90 24.33 4.08 0.01
N ALA A 91 25.24 3.18 -0.34
CA ALA A 91 25.78 2.20 0.63
C ALA A 91 26.43 2.87 1.85
N ASP A 92 26.86 4.14 1.70
CA ASP A 92 27.38 4.96 2.82
C ASP A 92 26.31 5.35 3.85
N LEU A 93 25.04 5.21 3.54
CA LEU A 93 23.94 5.35 4.50
C LEU A 93 23.55 4.02 5.17
N GLU A 94 24.20 2.92 4.79
CA GLU A 94 24.07 1.67 5.52
C GLU A 94 24.59 1.88 6.95
N GLY A 95 23.68 1.83 7.94
CA GLY A 95 23.99 2.19 9.33
C GLY A 95 23.80 3.66 9.70
N ALA A 96 23.43 4.53 8.77
CA ALA A 96 22.96 5.85 9.15
C ALA A 96 21.58 5.74 9.80
N GLY A 97 21.42 6.32 10.99
CA GLY A 97 20.23 6.17 11.81
C GLY A 97 20.17 4.83 12.55
N THR A 98 19.03 4.53 13.11
CA THR A 98 18.78 3.29 13.85
C THR A 98 18.35 2.19 12.92
N THR A 99 19.09 1.09 12.88
CA THR A 99 18.75 -0.11 12.10
C THR A 99 18.53 -1.29 13.04
N ILE A 100 17.37 -1.91 12.95
CA ILE A 100 16.99 -3.13 13.65
C ILE A 100 17.19 -4.32 12.71
N GLU A 101 18.02 -5.27 13.12
CA GLU A 101 18.21 -6.53 12.42
C GLU A 101 17.24 -7.59 12.94
N CYS A 102 16.43 -8.14 12.05
CA CYS A 102 15.36 -9.08 12.37
C CYS A 102 15.76 -10.51 12.00
N TYR A 103 15.62 -11.44 12.93
CA TYR A 103 15.94 -12.86 12.71
C TYR A 103 14.76 -13.82 13.01
N VAL A 104 13.58 -13.27 13.31
CA VAL A 104 12.40 -14.03 13.76
C VAL A 104 11.36 -14.22 12.68
N GLY A 105 10.42 -15.15 12.91
CA GLY A 105 9.22 -15.32 12.06
C GLY A 105 9.45 -16.08 10.76
N ARG A 106 10.47 -16.94 10.69
CA ARG A 106 10.73 -17.79 9.52
C ARG A 106 9.66 -18.82 9.27
N ALA A 107 9.55 -19.28 8.02
CA ALA A 107 8.63 -20.30 7.54
C ALA A 107 7.15 -19.97 7.78
N ALA A 108 6.80 -18.67 7.79
CA ALA A 108 5.43 -18.21 7.95
C ALA A 108 4.61 -18.41 6.68
N ASP A 109 3.40 -18.96 6.82
CA ASP A 109 2.38 -18.91 5.78
C ASP A 109 1.48 -17.68 6.03
N ILE A 110 1.87 -16.55 5.46
CA ILE A 110 1.17 -15.26 5.65
C ILE A 110 -0.15 -15.18 4.89
N ASP A 111 -0.47 -16.13 4.03
CA ASP A 111 -1.74 -16.20 3.31
C ASP A 111 -2.81 -16.97 4.11
N LYS A 112 -2.35 -17.78 5.11
CA LYS A 112 -3.23 -18.47 6.05
C LYS A 112 -2.97 -17.97 7.45
N GLU A 113 -3.92 -17.56 8.20
CA GLU A 113 -3.79 -17.18 9.61
C GLU A 113 -2.49 -16.40 9.94
N PRO A 114 -2.19 -15.33 9.21
CA PRO A 114 -0.90 -14.62 9.28
C PRO A 114 -0.58 -14.09 10.68
N TRP A 115 -1.56 -14.03 11.56
CA TRP A 115 -1.44 -13.59 12.95
C TRP A 115 -0.89 -14.66 13.91
N LYS A 116 -0.68 -15.89 13.45
CA LYS A 116 -0.13 -16.97 14.27
C LYS A 116 1.39 -16.97 14.34
N TYR A 117 2.03 -16.20 13.49
CA TYR A 117 3.47 -16.18 13.40
C TYR A 117 4.05 -14.95 14.12
N GLU A 118 5.18 -15.14 14.77
CA GLU A 118 5.92 -14.06 15.41
C GLU A 118 6.40 -13.05 14.36
N SER A 119 6.20 -11.78 14.64
CA SER A 119 6.65 -10.67 13.81
C SER A 119 7.92 -10.05 14.38
N CYS A 120 8.72 -9.37 13.55
CA CYS A 120 9.91 -8.68 14.05
C CYS A 120 9.52 -7.65 15.12
N VAL A 121 8.53 -6.81 14.83
CA VAL A 121 7.98 -5.83 15.78
C VAL A 121 6.47 -6.02 15.88
N THR A 122 5.97 -6.24 17.08
CA THR A 122 4.53 -6.26 17.38
C THR A 122 4.18 -5.03 18.22
N LEU A 123 3.27 -4.22 17.71
CA LEU A 123 2.73 -3.05 18.41
C LEU A 123 1.47 -3.46 19.19
N LEU A 124 1.53 -3.40 20.50
CA LEU A 124 0.38 -3.63 21.37
C LEU A 124 -0.41 -2.31 21.51
N GLY A 125 -1.66 -2.37 21.79
CA GLY A 125 -2.61 -1.25 21.76
C GLY A 125 -2.05 0.14 22.03
N SER A 126 -2.28 1.08 21.13
CA SER A 126 -1.78 2.46 21.16
C SER A 126 -0.25 2.62 21.17
N ALA A 127 0.50 1.58 20.80
CA ALA A 127 1.94 1.64 20.68
C ALA A 127 2.37 2.33 19.37
N THR A 128 3.57 2.89 19.38
CA THR A 128 4.15 3.59 18.23
C THR A 128 5.54 3.05 17.90
N LEU A 129 5.80 2.86 16.61
CA LEU A 129 7.13 2.66 16.06
C LEU A 129 7.53 3.92 15.29
N ASP A 130 8.62 4.56 15.66
CA ASP A 130 9.07 5.83 15.07
C ASP A 130 10.57 5.86 14.80
N GLY A 131 10.94 6.14 13.57
CA GLY A 131 12.29 6.53 13.21
C GLY A 131 13.30 5.39 13.08
N VAL A 132 12.89 4.18 12.69
CA VAL A 132 13.78 3.02 12.56
C VAL A 132 13.82 2.45 11.14
N ASN A 133 14.94 1.80 10.82
CA ASN A 133 15.06 0.92 9.67
C ASN A 133 15.00 -0.53 10.16
N LEU A 134 14.24 -1.38 9.48
CA LEU A 134 14.16 -2.82 9.76
C LEU A 134 14.72 -3.60 8.58
N VAL A 135 15.62 -4.54 8.84
CA VAL A 135 16.28 -5.32 7.80
C VAL A 135 16.36 -6.78 8.22
N TYR A 136 16.27 -7.69 7.24
CA TYR A 136 16.46 -9.12 7.44
C TYR A 136 17.82 -9.53 6.86
N PRO A 137 18.88 -9.68 7.70
CA PRO A 137 20.22 -9.99 7.21
C PRO A 137 20.33 -11.31 6.46
N GLU A 138 19.45 -12.26 6.80
CA GLU A 138 19.43 -13.59 6.19
C GLU A 138 18.61 -13.67 4.89
N GLN A 139 18.01 -12.56 4.44
CA GLN A 139 17.27 -12.47 3.19
C GLN A 139 18.24 -12.22 2.01
N ALA A 140 19.14 -13.17 1.78
CA ALA A 140 20.27 -12.98 0.85
C ALA A 140 19.92 -13.24 -0.63
N ASP A 141 18.86 -14.02 -0.89
CA ASP A 141 18.46 -14.42 -2.25
C ASP A 141 17.13 -13.82 -2.65
N VAL A 142 17.14 -12.90 -3.61
CA VAL A 142 15.92 -12.24 -4.11
C VAL A 142 15.00 -13.20 -4.89
N TRP A 143 15.55 -14.32 -5.41
CA TRP A 143 14.79 -15.29 -6.19
C TRP A 143 14.04 -16.31 -5.33
N ASN A 144 14.61 -16.61 -4.18
CA ASN A 144 14.03 -17.54 -3.20
C ASN A 144 13.93 -16.82 -1.86
N PRO A 145 13.10 -15.78 -1.77
CA PRO A 145 13.01 -15.04 -0.52
C PRO A 145 12.51 -15.94 0.59
N VAL A 146 13.20 -15.89 1.72
CA VAL A 146 12.78 -16.61 2.92
C VAL A 146 11.40 -16.09 3.36
N PRO A 147 10.41 -16.96 3.53
CA PRO A 147 9.08 -16.55 3.95
C PRO A 147 9.07 -16.17 5.44
N TYR A 148 9.41 -14.92 5.71
CA TYR A 148 9.26 -14.32 7.05
C TYR A 148 7.81 -13.87 7.27
N SER A 149 7.42 -13.80 8.53
CA SER A 149 6.17 -13.18 8.98
C SER A 149 6.19 -11.65 8.73
N TRP A 150 5.19 -10.98 9.23
CA TRP A 150 5.08 -9.52 9.12
C TRP A 150 6.26 -8.83 9.82
N THR A 151 6.85 -7.85 9.16
CA THR A 151 7.90 -7.06 9.77
C THR A 151 7.36 -6.21 10.92
N VAL A 152 6.20 -5.58 10.69
CA VAL A 152 5.45 -4.86 11.74
C VAL A 152 4.04 -5.41 11.81
N PHE A 153 3.64 -5.84 12.99
CA PHE A 153 2.29 -6.33 13.26
C PHE A 153 1.63 -5.46 14.33
N CYS A 154 0.50 -4.87 13.99
CA CYS A 154 -0.32 -4.15 14.95
C CYS A 154 -1.42 -5.09 15.45
N ASN A 155 -1.31 -5.47 16.71
CA ASN A 155 -2.20 -6.43 17.34
C ASN A 155 -2.99 -5.78 18.47
N ASN A 156 -4.31 -5.89 18.39
CA ASN A 156 -5.14 -5.67 19.56
C ASN A 156 -5.18 -6.94 20.39
N ASP A 157 -5.05 -6.79 21.69
CA ASP A 157 -5.32 -7.86 22.63
C ASP A 157 -6.79 -8.28 22.50
N TYR A 158 -7.00 -9.43 21.88
CA TYR A 158 -8.25 -10.18 22.04
C TYR A 158 -8.19 -10.96 23.34
N ASP A 159 -9.27 -10.91 24.09
CA ASP A 159 -9.45 -11.91 25.12
C ASP A 159 -9.77 -13.27 24.48
N GLU A 160 -9.72 -14.30 25.29
CA GLU A 160 -10.03 -15.67 24.89
C GLU A 160 -11.45 -15.85 24.28
N ASN A 161 -12.32 -14.86 24.39
CA ASN A 161 -13.68 -14.83 23.82
C ASN A 161 -13.76 -13.99 22.52
N HIS A 162 -12.62 -13.60 21.96
CA HIS A 162 -12.54 -12.71 20.79
C HIS A 162 -13.24 -11.34 20.96
N GLN A 163 -13.37 -10.88 22.22
CA GLN A 163 -13.84 -9.52 22.47
C GLN A 163 -12.67 -8.55 22.41
N VAL A 164 -12.81 -7.51 21.61
CA VAL A 164 -11.85 -6.41 21.56
C VAL A 164 -11.83 -5.73 22.93
N ARG A 165 -10.74 -5.92 23.68
CA ARG A 165 -10.62 -5.32 25.01
C ARG A 165 -10.53 -3.81 24.94
N GLU A 166 -9.96 -3.27 23.87
CA GLU A 166 -9.86 -1.81 23.69
C GLU A 166 -9.61 -1.39 22.23
N ILE A 167 -9.99 -0.15 21.95
CA ILE A 167 -9.68 0.56 20.71
C ILE A 167 -8.18 0.87 20.69
N SER A 168 -7.44 0.35 19.75
CA SER A 168 -6.02 0.64 19.63
C SER A 168 -5.74 1.70 18.55
N ARG A 169 -4.75 2.53 18.80
CA ARG A 169 -4.31 3.62 17.94
C ARG A 169 -2.85 3.42 17.56
N CYS A 170 -2.52 2.25 17.00
CA CYS A 170 -1.14 1.97 16.61
C CYS A 170 -0.66 2.95 15.55
N ALA A 171 0.60 3.37 15.68
CA ALA A 171 1.23 4.22 14.70
C ALA A 171 2.56 3.65 14.21
N VAL A 172 2.84 3.81 12.91
CA VAL A 172 4.13 3.51 12.29
C VAL A 172 4.57 4.76 11.54
N VAL A 173 5.66 5.37 12.00
CA VAL A 173 6.07 6.69 11.53
C VAL A 173 7.56 6.67 11.17
N ASN A 174 7.93 7.33 10.06
CA ASN A 174 9.32 7.50 9.67
C ASN A 174 10.11 6.17 9.69
N THR A 175 9.56 5.14 9.10
CA THR A 175 10.10 3.78 9.20
C THR A 175 10.45 3.25 7.81
N THR A 176 11.59 2.56 7.70
CA THR A 176 11.97 1.90 6.47
C THR A 176 12.03 0.39 6.66
N LEU A 177 11.36 -0.35 5.79
CA LEU A 177 11.40 -1.80 5.75
C LEU A 177 12.24 -2.23 4.55
N VAL A 178 13.39 -2.83 4.80
CA VAL A 178 14.32 -3.26 3.77
C VAL A 178 14.23 -4.77 3.60
N ASN A 179 14.09 -5.25 2.37
CA ASN A 179 14.04 -6.66 2.02
C ASN A 179 13.09 -7.53 2.88
N SER A 180 12.00 -6.97 3.33
CA SER A 180 10.98 -7.70 4.07
C SER A 180 10.23 -8.69 3.18
N TYR A 181 9.87 -9.86 3.70
CA TYR A 181 8.96 -10.75 2.97
C TYR A 181 7.53 -10.18 3.00
N ALA A 182 7.06 -9.78 4.19
CA ALA A 182 5.83 -9.05 4.39
C ALA A 182 6.07 -7.81 5.26
N GLY A 183 5.48 -6.68 4.88
CA GLY A 183 5.73 -5.39 5.53
C GLY A 183 4.89 -5.16 6.78
N ILE A 184 3.74 -4.49 6.65
CA ILE A 184 2.91 -4.07 7.78
C ILE A 184 1.57 -4.78 7.76
N PHE A 185 1.17 -5.37 8.88
CA PHE A 185 -0.17 -5.90 9.08
C PHE A 185 -0.89 -5.15 10.20
N MET A 186 -1.90 -4.37 9.81
CA MET A 186 -2.82 -3.72 10.74
C MET A 186 -4.04 -4.62 10.91
N ARG A 187 -4.14 -5.29 12.07
CA ARG A 187 -5.26 -6.19 12.37
C ARG A 187 -5.97 -5.74 13.61
N TRP A 188 -7.31 -5.65 13.52
CA TRP A 188 -8.14 -5.27 14.66
C TRP A 188 -7.67 -4.00 15.37
N SER A 189 -6.83 -3.22 14.68
CA SER A 189 -6.48 -1.88 15.08
C SER A 189 -7.70 -1.02 14.80
N ALA A 190 -8.64 -1.09 15.74
CA ALA A 190 -9.80 -0.25 15.67
C ALA A 190 -9.34 1.21 15.66
N ASN A 191 -10.02 2.09 15.13
CA ASN A 191 -9.96 3.55 15.17
C ASN A 191 -8.57 4.24 15.23
N ASP A 192 -8.39 5.22 14.41
CA ASP A 192 -7.28 6.19 14.45
C ASP A 192 -5.88 5.59 14.25
N HIS A 193 -5.72 4.48 13.49
CA HIS A 193 -4.37 4.06 13.12
C HIS A 193 -3.68 5.14 12.28
N PHE A 194 -2.37 5.28 12.45
CA PHE A 194 -1.61 6.29 11.75
C PHE A 194 -0.33 5.70 11.15
N ILE A 195 -0.24 5.70 9.82
CA ILE A 195 0.96 5.27 9.09
C ILE A 195 1.46 6.44 8.27
N SER A 196 2.67 6.90 8.52
CA SER A 196 3.19 8.09 7.86
C SER A 196 4.71 8.05 7.65
N GLY A 197 5.16 8.44 6.46
CA GLY A 197 6.59 8.51 6.17
C GLY A 197 7.24 7.13 6.09
N VAL A 198 6.53 6.12 5.59
CA VAL A 198 7.01 4.75 5.51
C VAL A 198 7.54 4.44 4.13
N ASN A 199 8.76 3.90 4.09
CA ASN A 199 9.38 3.41 2.86
C ASN A 199 9.58 1.90 2.98
N MET A 200 9.27 1.15 1.92
CA MET A 200 9.42 -0.30 2.01
C MET A 200 9.84 -0.95 0.70
N SER A 201 10.69 -1.95 0.82
CA SER A 201 10.97 -2.93 -0.21
C SER A 201 10.56 -4.30 0.31
N VAL A 202 9.59 -4.91 -0.34
CA VAL A 202 8.99 -6.16 0.10
C VAL A 202 8.89 -7.16 -1.03
N PHE A 203 8.86 -8.45 -0.70
CA PHE A 203 8.79 -9.51 -1.70
C PHE A 203 7.38 -10.03 -1.96
N LYS A 204 6.52 -10.05 -0.94
CA LYS A 204 5.20 -10.70 -1.04
C LYS A 204 4.04 -9.74 -0.80
N LYS A 205 4.00 -9.06 0.33
CA LYS A 205 2.92 -8.12 0.68
C LYS A 205 3.50 -6.88 1.34
N GLY A 206 3.15 -5.70 0.82
CA GLY A 206 3.56 -4.43 1.42
C GLY A 206 2.79 -4.13 2.70
N MET A 207 1.48 -4.03 2.59
CA MET A 207 0.62 -3.72 3.71
C MET A 207 -0.70 -4.47 3.62
N VAL A 208 -1.23 -4.89 4.76
CA VAL A 208 -2.59 -5.45 4.88
C VAL A 208 -3.33 -4.75 6.02
N LEU A 209 -4.58 -4.37 5.75
CA LEU A 209 -5.50 -3.80 6.72
C LEU A 209 -6.71 -4.72 6.84
N ASP A 210 -6.91 -5.32 8.02
CA ASP A 210 -8.06 -6.19 8.27
C ASP A 210 -8.64 -5.98 9.67
N GLY A 211 -9.96 -5.91 9.77
CA GLY A 211 -10.64 -5.70 11.06
C GLY A 211 -10.55 -4.26 11.58
N ILE A 212 -10.38 -3.28 10.71
CA ILE A 212 -10.35 -1.86 11.06
C ILE A 212 -11.77 -1.31 10.96
N THR A 213 -12.29 -0.79 12.07
CA THR A 213 -13.70 -0.44 12.17
C THR A 213 -14.00 1.05 12.04
N SER A 214 -12.99 1.91 12.05
CA SER A 214 -13.17 3.35 11.96
C SER A 214 -11.84 4.06 11.77
N LEU A 215 -11.89 5.20 11.16
CA LEU A 215 -10.88 6.24 11.00
C LEU A 215 -9.41 5.76 11.00
N GLY A 216 -8.76 5.86 9.88
CA GLY A 216 -7.34 5.59 9.79
C GLY A 216 -6.70 6.45 8.71
N VAL A 217 -5.45 6.83 8.93
CA VAL A 217 -4.69 7.65 7.99
C VAL A 217 -3.44 6.92 7.56
N ILE A 218 -3.28 6.77 6.25
CA ILE A 218 -2.07 6.26 5.61
C ILE A 218 -1.57 7.33 4.67
N GLN A 219 -0.36 7.85 4.91
CA GLN A 219 0.18 8.92 4.09
C GLN A 219 1.69 8.84 3.90
N ASN A 220 2.19 9.38 2.79
CA ASN A 220 3.62 9.39 2.48
C ASN A 220 4.24 7.99 2.55
N VAL A 221 3.63 7.02 1.86
CA VAL A 221 4.13 5.65 1.81
C VAL A 221 4.69 5.35 0.43
N ASN A 222 5.91 4.83 0.39
CA ASN A 222 6.55 4.40 -0.84
C ASN A 222 6.86 2.91 -0.78
N ILE A 223 6.28 2.14 -1.70
CA ILE A 223 6.59 0.72 -1.88
C ILE A 223 7.43 0.60 -3.15
N HIS A 224 8.75 0.48 -2.96
CA HIS A 224 9.71 0.58 -4.04
C HIS A 224 10.89 -0.37 -3.80
N ASN A 225 11.18 -1.25 -4.75
CA ASN A 225 12.24 -2.25 -4.62
C ASN A 225 13.65 -1.66 -4.49
N GLN A 226 13.85 -0.40 -4.92
CA GLN A 226 15.16 0.26 -4.83
C GLN A 226 15.65 0.49 -3.40
N TYR A 227 14.78 0.45 -2.40
CA TYR A 227 15.22 0.52 -0.99
C TYR A 227 16.07 -0.68 -0.56
N SER A 228 15.98 -1.80 -1.28
CA SER A 228 16.83 -2.98 -1.06
C SER A 228 18.12 -2.98 -1.89
N TRP A 229 18.29 -2.07 -2.84
CA TRP A 229 19.47 -2.07 -3.71
C TRP A 229 20.80 -1.98 -2.95
N PRO A 230 20.97 -1.07 -1.97
CA PRO A 230 22.19 -1.02 -1.18
C PRO A 230 22.51 -2.34 -0.48
N PHE A 231 21.48 -2.99 0.07
CA PHE A 231 21.61 -4.28 0.75
C PHE A 231 22.15 -5.39 -0.18
N TYR A 232 21.70 -5.41 -1.43
CA TYR A 232 22.15 -6.39 -2.42
C TYR A 232 23.35 -5.91 -3.26
N GLY A 233 23.92 -4.76 -2.94
CA GLY A 233 25.01 -4.16 -3.71
C GLY A 233 24.64 -3.84 -5.15
N ILE A 234 23.36 -3.53 -5.42
CA ILE A 234 22.88 -3.13 -6.75
C ILE A 234 23.16 -1.65 -6.95
N LYS A 235 23.84 -1.31 -8.03
CA LYS A 235 24.06 0.07 -8.46
C LYS A 235 23.09 0.44 -9.58
N ALA A 236 22.86 1.73 -9.81
CA ALA A 236 22.00 2.21 -10.90
C ALA A 236 22.46 1.74 -12.29
N SER A 237 23.75 1.46 -12.45
CA SER A 237 24.32 0.88 -13.68
C SER A 237 24.08 -0.64 -13.83
N ASP A 238 23.64 -1.33 -12.78
CA ASP A 238 23.44 -2.79 -12.78
C ASP A 238 22.02 -3.15 -13.26
N HIS A 239 21.67 -2.72 -14.48
CA HIS A 239 20.33 -2.90 -15.05
C HIS A 239 19.81 -4.34 -14.93
N ALA A 240 20.65 -5.34 -15.22
CA ALA A 240 20.23 -6.74 -15.15
C ALA A 240 19.79 -7.18 -13.74
N LYS A 241 20.49 -6.77 -12.69
CA LYS A 241 20.10 -7.07 -11.30
C LYS A 241 18.84 -6.31 -10.89
N ALA A 242 18.73 -5.05 -11.29
CA ALA A 242 17.54 -4.23 -11.03
C ALA A 242 16.30 -4.83 -11.70
N GLU A 243 16.41 -5.26 -12.96
CA GLU A 243 15.34 -5.95 -13.70
C GLU A 243 14.93 -7.27 -13.03
N LEU A 244 15.89 -8.02 -12.51
CA LEU A 244 15.62 -9.26 -11.80
C LEU A 244 14.74 -9.02 -10.56
N LEU A 245 15.07 -8.03 -9.76
CA LEU A 245 14.30 -7.68 -8.58
C LEU A 245 12.91 -7.12 -8.94
N ALA A 246 12.84 -6.30 -9.99
CA ALA A 246 11.56 -5.81 -10.51
C ALA A 246 10.67 -6.95 -11.02
N LYS A 247 11.23 -7.92 -11.73
CA LYS A 247 10.52 -9.11 -12.22
C LYS A 247 9.97 -9.94 -11.06
N GLN A 248 10.78 -10.19 -10.04
CA GLN A 248 10.35 -10.92 -8.85
C GLN A 248 9.15 -10.25 -8.19
N ASN A 249 9.17 -8.93 -8.06
CA ASN A 249 8.06 -8.17 -7.50
C ASN A 249 6.81 -8.20 -8.41
N LEU A 250 6.97 -8.04 -9.72
CA LEU A 250 5.88 -8.14 -10.69
C LEU A 250 5.20 -9.52 -10.70
N GLU A 251 5.92 -10.57 -10.37
CA GLU A 251 5.36 -11.92 -10.28
C GLU A 251 4.66 -12.18 -8.93
N ASN A 252 5.12 -11.58 -7.83
CA ASN A 252 4.76 -12.03 -6.49
C ASN A 252 4.21 -10.97 -5.55
N MET A 253 4.54 -9.69 -5.74
CA MET A 253 4.25 -8.66 -4.75
C MET A 253 2.83 -8.09 -4.89
N THR A 254 2.13 -7.98 -3.78
CA THR A 254 0.96 -7.11 -3.62
C THR A 254 1.34 -5.89 -2.81
N GLY A 255 0.99 -4.71 -3.31
CA GLY A 255 1.29 -3.45 -2.62
C GLY A 255 0.50 -3.27 -1.33
N ILE A 256 -0.80 -2.99 -1.44
CA ILE A 256 -1.68 -2.81 -0.28
C ILE A 256 -2.97 -3.61 -0.47
N GLU A 257 -3.31 -4.42 0.53
CA GLU A 257 -4.59 -5.13 0.60
C GLU A 257 -5.48 -4.51 1.68
N PHE A 258 -6.69 -4.15 1.28
CA PHE A 258 -7.75 -3.68 2.16
C PHE A 258 -8.79 -4.78 2.28
N HIS A 259 -8.91 -5.35 3.47
CA HIS A 259 -9.94 -6.33 3.78
C HIS A 259 -11.11 -5.64 4.49
N ARG A 260 -11.43 -5.98 5.72
CA ARG A 260 -12.36 -5.19 6.49
C ARG A 260 -11.68 -3.90 6.96
N ALA A 261 -11.99 -2.79 6.30
CA ALA A 261 -11.40 -1.51 6.63
C ALA A 261 -12.41 -0.39 6.32
N ASP A 262 -13.02 0.16 7.37
CA ASP A 262 -14.08 1.15 7.28
C ASP A 262 -13.52 2.57 7.38
N TRP A 263 -13.90 3.45 6.46
CA TRP A 263 -13.62 4.89 6.49
C TRP A 263 -12.15 5.26 6.72
N GLY A 264 -11.28 4.73 5.86
CA GLY A 264 -9.86 5.10 5.87
C GLY A 264 -9.55 6.19 4.84
N TRP A 265 -8.50 6.96 5.13
CA TRP A 265 -7.91 7.92 4.20
C TRP A 265 -6.50 7.50 3.83
N LEU A 266 -6.24 7.50 2.51
CA LEU A 266 -4.93 7.21 1.99
C LEU A 266 -4.49 8.35 1.08
N ASN A 267 -3.30 8.91 1.35
CA ASN A 267 -2.79 10.06 0.62
C ASN A 267 -1.30 9.95 0.34
N GLN A 268 -0.88 10.31 -0.87
CA GLN A 268 0.53 10.29 -1.28
C GLN A 268 1.18 8.92 -1.10
N VAL A 269 0.52 7.88 -1.61
CA VAL A 269 1.05 6.52 -1.64
C VAL A 269 1.51 6.18 -3.05
N PHE A 270 2.73 5.68 -3.16
CA PHE A 270 3.33 5.27 -4.42
C PHE A 270 3.76 3.80 -4.35
N ILE A 271 3.36 3.03 -5.36
CA ILE A 271 3.68 1.61 -5.50
C ILE A 271 4.29 1.38 -6.89
N ILE A 272 5.38 0.65 -6.97
CA ILE A 272 5.99 0.33 -8.28
C ILE A 272 6.38 -1.14 -8.38
N TYR A 273 6.32 -1.67 -9.60
CA TYR A 273 6.65 -3.06 -9.94
C TYR A 273 5.85 -4.10 -9.15
N ALA A 274 4.58 -3.87 -8.89
CA ALA A 274 3.76 -4.85 -8.20
C ALA A 274 3.00 -5.76 -9.16
N ASN A 275 2.81 -7.02 -8.76
CA ASN A 275 1.83 -7.88 -9.39
C ASN A 275 0.43 -7.25 -9.24
N LYS A 276 0.12 -6.79 -8.02
CA LYS A 276 -1.10 -6.04 -7.71
C LYS A 276 -0.78 -4.82 -6.85
N GLY A 277 -1.24 -3.64 -7.27
CA GLY A 277 -1.03 -2.39 -6.52
C GLY A 277 -1.97 -2.29 -5.30
N PHE A 278 -3.21 -1.93 -5.54
CA PHE A 278 -4.27 -1.84 -4.52
C PHE A 278 -5.27 -2.98 -4.69
N VAL A 279 -5.54 -3.72 -3.61
CA VAL A 279 -6.45 -4.87 -3.62
C VAL A 279 -7.51 -4.69 -2.56
N PHE A 280 -8.79 -4.91 -2.92
CA PHE A 280 -9.93 -4.81 -2.02
C PHE A 280 -10.60 -6.18 -1.90
N GLU A 281 -10.58 -6.74 -0.69
CA GLU A 281 -11.02 -8.09 -0.37
C GLU A 281 -11.93 -8.15 0.86
N LYS A 282 -12.59 -9.28 1.06
CA LYS A 282 -13.29 -9.57 2.32
C LYS A 282 -12.30 -9.84 3.44
N SER A 283 -12.74 -9.72 4.69
CA SER A 283 -11.92 -10.06 5.85
C SER A 283 -11.33 -11.46 5.76
N MET A 284 -10.10 -11.61 6.23
CA MET A 284 -9.39 -12.90 6.30
C MET A 284 -9.98 -13.83 7.38
N THR A 285 -10.77 -13.32 8.32
CA THR A 285 -11.35 -14.13 9.38
C THR A 285 -12.71 -14.72 8.99
N ALA A 286 -12.91 -16.00 9.25
CA ALA A 286 -14.18 -16.67 8.95
C ALA A 286 -15.37 -16.07 9.73
N ALA A 287 -15.15 -15.64 10.97
CA ALA A 287 -16.18 -15.01 11.79
C ALA A 287 -16.68 -13.69 11.16
N ASP A 288 -15.77 -12.88 10.62
CA ASP A 288 -16.14 -11.63 9.96
C ASP A 288 -16.68 -11.87 8.55
N SER A 289 -16.19 -12.88 7.85
CA SER A 289 -16.70 -13.20 6.52
C SER A 289 -18.11 -13.80 6.54
N SER A 290 -18.47 -14.58 7.57
CA SER A 290 -19.78 -15.24 7.67
C SER A 290 -20.90 -14.34 8.19
N GLN A 291 -20.60 -13.37 9.02
CA GLN A 291 -21.60 -12.40 9.53
C GLN A 291 -22.05 -11.38 8.47
N TRP A 292 -21.41 -11.37 7.29
CA TRP A 292 -21.48 -10.25 6.37
C TRP A 292 -21.87 -10.62 4.94
N GLU A 293 -22.46 -11.80 4.74
CA GLU A 293 -22.99 -12.18 3.41
C GLU A 293 -23.97 -11.15 2.82
N PHE A 294 -24.55 -10.29 3.65
CA PHE A 294 -25.49 -9.24 3.23
C PHE A 294 -25.31 -7.88 3.90
N GLY A 295 -24.27 -7.69 4.72
CA GLY A 295 -24.09 -6.47 5.50
C GLY A 295 -23.02 -5.53 4.96
N THR A 296 -23.37 -4.28 4.76
CA THR A 296 -22.52 -3.22 4.19
C THR A 296 -21.34 -2.81 5.07
N ARG A 297 -21.20 -3.34 6.29
CA ARG A 297 -20.31 -2.81 7.33
C ARG A 297 -18.94 -3.44 7.43
N ALA A 298 -18.68 -4.56 6.78
CA ALA A 298 -17.41 -5.27 6.89
C ALA A 298 -16.56 -5.25 5.60
N LEU A 299 -16.96 -4.50 4.62
CA LEU A 299 -16.26 -4.41 3.34
C LEU A 299 -15.49 -3.09 3.24
N PRO A 300 -14.35 -3.09 2.53
CA PRO A 300 -13.52 -1.90 2.42
C PRO A 300 -14.26 -0.67 1.91
N SER A 301 -14.04 0.47 2.56
CA SER A 301 -14.43 1.79 2.09
C SER A 301 -13.30 2.77 2.37
N PHE A 302 -12.76 3.37 1.31
CA PHE A 302 -11.60 4.24 1.40
C PHE A 302 -11.70 5.45 0.48
N ASP A 303 -11.18 6.58 0.96
CA ASP A 303 -10.85 7.73 0.14
C ASP A 303 -9.35 7.75 -0.12
N ILE A 304 -8.96 7.55 -1.38
CA ILE A 304 -7.58 7.47 -1.84
C ILE A 304 -7.29 8.68 -2.71
N SER A 305 -6.30 9.47 -2.33
CA SER A 305 -5.97 10.70 -3.03
C SER A 305 -4.48 10.85 -3.31
N ASN A 306 -4.12 11.53 -4.41
CA ASN A 306 -2.74 11.82 -4.78
C ASN A 306 -1.83 10.59 -4.74
N SER A 307 -2.37 9.43 -5.09
CA SER A 307 -1.72 8.14 -4.93
C SER A 307 -1.65 7.41 -6.26
N GLY A 308 -0.76 6.44 -6.38
CA GLY A 308 -0.64 5.76 -7.65
C GLY A 308 0.16 4.48 -7.63
N CYS A 309 0.07 3.81 -8.78
CA CYS A 309 0.87 2.64 -9.11
C CYS A 309 1.62 2.91 -10.40
N ASP A 310 2.89 2.52 -10.44
CA ASP A 310 3.69 2.54 -11.65
C ASP A 310 4.15 1.12 -12.02
N LEU A 311 4.08 0.78 -13.30
CA LEU A 311 4.50 -0.52 -13.82
C LEU A 311 3.95 -1.71 -13.02
N CYS A 312 2.66 -1.69 -12.70
CA CYS A 312 1.98 -2.79 -12.03
C CYS A 312 1.22 -3.67 -13.04
N ASN A 313 1.18 -4.98 -12.84
CA ASN A 313 0.36 -5.86 -13.70
C ASN A 313 -1.13 -5.55 -13.52
N VAL A 314 -1.54 -5.32 -12.28
CA VAL A 314 -2.88 -4.87 -11.90
C VAL A 314 -2.75 -3.70 -10.96
N ALA A 315 -3.14 -2.51 -11.38
CA ALA A 315 -3.09 -1.33 -10.54
C ALA A 315 -4.13 -1.38 -9.42
N VAL A 316 -5.35 -1.81 -9.75
CA VAL A 316 -6.45 -1.94 -8.79
C VAL A 316 -7.22 -3.23 -9.05
N GLU A 317 -7.36 -4.07 -8.03
CA GLU A 317 -8.24 -5.24 -8.04
C GLU A 317 -9.27 -5.12 -6.92
N ALA A 318 -10.55 -5.19 -7.27
CA ALA A 318 -11.65 -5.09 -6.31
C ALA A 318 -12.55 -6.31 -6.42
N ASN A 319 -12.42 -7.24 -5.47
CA ASN A 319 -13.29 -8.40 -5.36
C ASN A 319 -14.42 -8.14 -4.38
N PHE A 320 -14.17 -7.33 -3.36
CA PHE A 320 -15.18 -6.95 -2.37
C PHE A 320 -15.01 -5.47 -2.00
N VAL A 321 -16.08 -4.69 -2.14
CA VAL A 321 -16.13 -3.26 -1.82
C VAL A 321 -17.46 -2.96 -1.14
N ASN A 322 -17.47 -2.03 -0.20
CA ASN A 322 -18.68 -1.59 0.48
C ASN A 322 -19.74 -1.09 -0.50
N THR A 323 -20.94 -1.63 -0.39
CA THR A 323 -22.03 -1.34 -1.33
C THR A 323 -22.64 0.05 -1.18
N GLY A 324 -22.54 0.65 0.01
CA GLY A 324 -23.08 1.98 0.28
C GLY A 324 -22.09 3.10 -0.03
N VAL A 325 -20.90 3.02 0.55
CA VAL A 325 -19.88 4.08 0.43
C VAL A 325 -19.00 3.89 -0.79
N GLY A 326 -18.52 2.66 -1.02
CA GLY A 326 -17.59 2.36 -2.10
C GLY A 326 -16.16 2.78 -1.79
N VAL A 327 -15.32 2.81 -2.83
CA VAL A 327 -13.93 3.29 -2.78
C VAL A 327 -13.77 4.41 -3.78
N ASN A 328 -13.16 5.51 -3.37
CA ASN A 328 -12.94 6.69 -4.19
C ASN A 328 -11.45 6.92 -4.41
N PHE A 329 -11.05 7.10 -5.66
CA PHE A 329 -9.72 7.55 -6.05
C PHE A 329 -9.82 8.95 -6.63
N SER A 330 -8.97 9.86 -6.15
CA SER A 330 -8.89 11.22 -6.68
C SER A 330 -7.44 11.64 -6.96
N ASN A 331 -7.22 12.35 -8.07
CA ASN A 331 -5.90 12.85 -8.47
C ASN A 331 -4.84 11.74 -8.48
N SER A 332 -5.16 10.60 -9.03
CA SER A 332 -4.35 9.37 -8.97
C SER A 332 -3.79 8.97 -10.33
N ASN A 333 -2.57 8.45 -10.34
CA ASN A 333 -1.92 7.90 -11.54
C ASN A 333 -1.82 6.39 -11.42
N LEU A 334 -2.46 5.67 -12.32
CA LEU A 334 -2.63 4.22 -12.23
C LEU A 334 -2.13 3.54 -13.51
N LEU A 335 -0.92 3.02 -13.45
CA LEU A 335 -0.30 2.29 -14.56
C LEU A 335 -0.43 0.79 -14.29
N GLY A 336 -1.37 0.18 -14.97
CA GLY A 336 -1.78 -1.21 -14.84
C GLY A 336 -3.26 -1.40 -15.08
N ARG A 337 -3.73 -2.62 -15.01
CA ARG A 337 -5.14 -2.96 -15.21
C ARG A 337 -5.99 -2.60 -13.99
N VAL A 338 -7.28 -2.35 -14.24
CA VAL A 338 -8.28 -2.16 -13.19
C VAL A 338 -9.32 -3.28 -13.32
N ILE A 339 -9.46 -4.09 -12.30
CA ILE A 339 -10.31 -5.28 -12.31
C ILE A 339 -11.31 -5.22 -11.16
N LEU A 340 -12.59 -5.18 -11.49
CA LEU A 340 -13.68 -5.40 -10.55
C LEU A 340 -14.21 -6.80 -10.78
N GLY A 341 -14.07 -7.69 -9.79
CA GLY A 341 -14.52 -9.07 -9.86
C GLY A 341 -16.05 -9.22 -9.85
N ASP A 342 -16.54 -10.41 -10.15
CA ASP A 342 -17.98 -10.71 -10.10
C ASP A 342 -18.57 -10.70 -8.68
N SER A 343 -17.72 -10.86 -7.68
CA SER A 343 -18.10 -10.75 -6.26
C SER A 343 -18.10 -9.31 -5.73
N CYS A 344 -17.71 -8.34 -6.54
CA CYS A 344 -17.77 -6.93 -6.18
C CYS A 344 -19.18 -6.39 -6.37
N TYR A 345 -19.87 -6.10 -5.28
CA TYR A 345 -21.21 -5.47 -5.30
C TYR A 345 -21.17 -3.97 -5.07
N GLY A 346 -19.99 -3.41 -4.82
CA GLY A 346 -19.81 -1.99 -4.54
C GLY A 346 -19.38 -1.17 -5.75
N SER A 347 -18.99 0.06 -5.48
CA SER A 347 -18.58 1.03 -6.49
C SER A 347 -17.12 1.43 -6.32
N LEU A 348 -16.36 1.41 -7.42
CA LEU A 348 -15.10 2.12 -7.57
C LEU A 348 -15.35 3.40 -8.35
N ARG A 349 -14.87 4.52 -7.81
CA ARG A 349 -14.99 5.85 -8.42
C ARG A 349 -13.62 6.48 -8.59
N PHE A 350 -13.36 6.97 -9.79
CA PHE A 350 -12.13 7.67 -10.13
C PHE A 350 -12.47 9.08 -10.62
N THR A 351 -11.82 10.07 -10.01
CA THR A 351 -11.98 11.48 -10.39
C THR A 351 -10.62 12.13 -10.59
N ASN A 352 -10.43 12.83 -11.71
CA ASN A 352 -9.16 13.46 -12.07
C ASN A 352 -8.00 12.43 -12.07
N ALA A 353 -8.24 11.24 -12.59
CA ALA A 353 -7.25 10.17 -12.61
C ALA A 353 -6.61 10.04 -13.99
N PHE A 354 -5.36 9.62 -14.00
CA PHE A 354 -4.65 9.18 -15.19
C PHE A 354 -4.48 7.67 -15.17
N PHE A 355 -4.83 7.02 -16.25
CA PHE A 355 -4.64 5.59 -16.43
C PHE A 355 -3.72 5.33 -17.60
N SER A 356 -2.77 4.46 -17.41
CA SER A 356 -2.00 3.88 -18.50
C SER A 356 -1.97 2.36 -18.35
N PHE A 357 -1.95 1.69 -19.48
CA PHE A 357 -1.84 0.25 -19.48
C PHE A 357 -0.34 -0.11 -19.51
N GLY A 358 0.23 -0.23 -18.33
CA GLY A 358 1.59 -0.72 -18.16
C GLY A 358 1.58 -2.25 -18.17
N VAL A 359 1.91 -2.87 -19.29
CA VAL A 359 2.06 -4.33 -19.35
C VAL A 359 3.43 -4.69 -19.82
N THR A 360 4.06 -5.54 -19.08
CA THR A 360 5.25 -6.24 -19.48
C THR A 360 4.88 -7.51 -20.24
N GLY A 361 4.81 -7.39 -21.53
CA GLY A 361 5.12 -8.43 -22.51
C GLY A 361 4.21 -9.63 -22.77
N ALA A 362 3.48 -10.22 -21.86
CA ALA A 362 2.81 -11.51 -22.09
C ALA A 362 1.27 -11.46 -22.23
N ASP A 363 0.65 -10.31 -22.01
CA ASP A 363 -0.78 -10.24 -21.80
C ASP A 363 -1.57 -9.60 -22.93
N VAL A 364 -1.24 -9.99 -24.17
CA VAL A 364 -1.89 -9.47 -25.40
C VAL A 364 -3.42 -9.64 -25.42
N GLU A 365 -3.95 -10.57 -24.64
CA GLU A 365 -5.39 -10.87 -24.59
C GLU A 365 -6.10 -10.21 -23.40
N LYS A 366 -5.38 -9.51 -22.50
CA LYS A 366 -5.99 -8.96 -21.27
C LYS A 366 -6.60 -7.60 -21.49
N ASP A 367 -7.77 -7.40 -20.91
CA ASP A 367 -8.49 -6.13 -20.92
C ASP A 367 -7.86 -5.14 -19.92
N GLN A 368 -7.89 -3.84 -20.24
CA GLN A 368 -7.40 -2.80 -19.33
C GLN A 368 -8.35 -2.60 -18.14
N PHE A 369 -9.65 -2.52 -18.42
CA PHE A 369 -10.69 -2.42 -17.41
C PHE A 369 -11.65 -3.60 -17.52
N THR A 370 -11.83 -4.32 -16.43
CA THR A 370 -12.84 -5.38 -16.33
C THR A 370 -13.86 -4.99 -15.27
N VAL A 371 -15.15 -4.99 -15.61
CA VAL A 371 -16.25 -4.66 -14.69
C VAL A 371 -17.13 -5.89 -14.51
N GLY A 372 -17.03 -6.53 -13.37
CA GLY A 372 -17.79 -7.70 -12.97
C GLY A 372 -19.30 -7.42 -12.90
N LYS A 373 -20.10 -8.47 -12.93
CA LYS A 373 -21.54 -8.40 -13.18
C LYS A 373 -22.34 -7.59 -12.13
N HIS A 374 -21.82 -7.44 -10.92
CA HIS A 374 -22.48 -6.70 -9.83
C HIS A 374 -21.78 -5.37 -9.51
N ALA A 375 -20.63 -5.13 -10.11
CA ALA A 375 -19.80 -3.97 -9.83
C ALA A 375 -20.25 -2.72 -10.57
N THR A 376 -19.94 -1.57 -9.99
CA THR A 376 -20.06 -0.27 -10.62
C THR A 376 -18.70 0.41 -10.72
N LEU A 377 -18.29 0.77 -11.93
CA LEU A 377 -17.10 1.57 -12.21
C LEU A 377 -17.52 2.94 -12.72
N GLN A 378 -17.03 4.00 -12.06
CA GLN A 378 -17.24 5.38 -12.49
C GLN A 378 -15.89 6.05 -12.75
N ILE A 379 -15.73 6.69 -13.90
CA ILE A 379 -14.55 7.45 -14.29
C ILE A 379 -15.00 8.84 -14.75
N VAL A 380 -14.52 9.87 -14.08
CA VAL A 380 -14.93 11.26 -14.29
C VAL A 380 -13.72 12.16 -14.41
N ASN A 381 -13.73 13.11 -15.36
CA ASN A 381 -12.68 14.11 -15.57
C ASN A 381 -11.28 13.48 -15.66
N SER A 382 -11.13 12.40 -16.37
CA SER A 382 -9.93 11.57 -16.33
C SER A 382 -9.31 11.39 -17.71
N GLU A 383 -8.10 10.87 -17.75
CA GLU A 383 -7.43 10.49 -18.99
C GLU A 383 -7.07 9.01 -18.98
N VAL A 384 -7.38 8.32 -20.05
CA VAL A 384 -7.02 6.92 -20.26
C VAL A 384 -6.11 6.82 -21.46
N LEU A 385 -4.84 6.51 -21.20
CA LEU A 385 -3.86 6.24 -22.23
C LEU A 385 -3.72 4.72 -22.39
N ASN A 386 -4.06 4.23 -23.56
CA ASN A 386 -3.84 2.84 -23.90
C ASN A 386 -2.56 2.72 -24.72
N PHE A 387 -1.45 2.51 -24.04
CA PHE A 387 -0.14 2.34 -24.63
C PHE A 387 0.57 1.15 -23.99
N PRO A 388 0.18 -0.07 -24.38
CA PRO A 388 0.77 -1.26 -23.78
C PRO A 388 2.25 -1.36 -24.15
N GLU A 389 3.12 -1.28 -23.16
CA GLU A 389 4.55 -1.54 -23.33
C GLU A 389 4.79 -3.03 -23.58
N GLY A 390 5.78 -3.35 -24.40
CA GLY A 390 6.14 -4.74 -24.71
C GLY A 390 5.24 -5.46 -25.71
N ILE A 391 4.24 -4.79 -26.27
CA ILE A 391 3.42 -5.31 -27.39
C ILE A 391 4.07 -4.89 -28.71
N SER A 392 4.29 -5.86 -29.59
CA SER A 392 4.91 -5.63 -30.89
C SER A 392 3.88 -5.71 -32.03
N LYS A 393 4.30 -5.35 -33.23
CA LYS A 393 3.46 -5.53 -34.43
C LYS A 393 3.15 -7.00 -34.72
N GLU A 394 4.05 -7.90 -34.34
CA GLU A 394 3.94 -9.34 -34.53
C GLU A 394 3.00 -9.98 -33.51
N ALA A 395 2.89 -9.38 -32.32
CA ALA A 395 1.98 -9.79 -31.26
C ALA A 395 1.15 -8.59 -30.81
N PRO A 396 0.17 -8.13 -31.62
CA PRO A 396 -0.63 -6.96 -31.33
C PRO A 396 -1.57 -7.23 -30.14
N TRP A 397 -1.85 -6.18 -29.38
CA TRP A 397 -2.85 -6.28 -28.31
C TRP A 397 -4.25 -6.56 -28.86
N ARG A 398 -4.92 -7.55 -28.28
CA ARG A 398 -6.26 -8.02 -28.66
C ARG A 398 -7.29 -7.83 -27.54
N GLY A 399 -6.84 -7.43 -26.34
CA GLY A 399 -7.73 -7.08 -25.25
C GLY A 399 -8.63 -5.88 -25.58
N LYS A 400 -9.50 -5.53 -24.65
CA LYS A 400 -10.41 -4.37 -24.76
C LYS A 400 -9.95 -3.30 -23.77
N VAL A 401 -10.26 -2.03 -24.10
CA VAL A 401 -10.13 -0.99 -23.08
C VAL A 401 -11.12 -1.28 -21.95
N PHE A 402 -12.38 -1.57 -22.28
CA PHE A 402 -13.41 -1.91 -21.29
C PHE A 402 -14.12 -3.21 -21.63
N ASN A 403 -14.17 -4.13 -20.68
CA ASN A 403 -15.02 -5.33 -20.70
C ASN A 403 -16.02 -5.24 -19.55
N VAL A 404 -17.31 -5.05 -19.87
CA VAL A 404 -18.33 -4.67 -18.90
C VAL A 404 -19.45 -5.69 -18.84
N ARG A 405 -19.63 -6.27 -17.64
CA ARG A 405 -20.79 -7.11 -17.31
C ARG A 405 -21.70 -6.46 -16.26
N GLY A 406 -21.19 -5.48 -15.53
CA GLY A 406 -21.88 -4.65 -14.53
C GLY A 406 -22.24 -3.27 -15.07
N VAL A 407 -21.95 -2.23 -14.30
CA VAL A 407 -22.24 -0.84 -14.65
C VAL A 407 -20.96 -0.07 -14.88
N LEU A 408 -20.85 0.57 -16.04
CA LEU A 408 -19.78 1.52 -16.37
C LEU A 408 -20.37 2.91 -16.57
N GLN A 409 -19.80 3.92 -15.96
CA GLN A 409 -20.15 5.32 -16.14
C GLN A 409 -18.90 6.12 -16.47
N LEU A 410 -18.85 6.68 -17.67
CA LEU A 410 -17.76 7.51 -18.15
C LEU A 410 -18.29 8.91 -18.42
N SER A 411 -17.64 9.94 -17.85
CA SER A 411 -17.99 11.31 -18.16
C SER A 411 -16.77 12.22 -18.16
N ASN A 412 -16.77 13.19 -19.10
CA ASN A 412 -15.71 14.18 -19.25
C ASN A 412 -14.31 13.52 -19.33
N THR A 413 -14.17 12.43 -20.06
CA THR A 413 -12.95 11.61 -20.08
C THR A 413 -12.32 11.63 -21.46
N VAL A 414 -11.00 11.68 -21.51
CA VAL A 414 -10.22 11.59 -22.74
C VAL A 414 -9.63 10.19 -22.87
N PHE A 415 -9.87 9.54 -24.00
CA PHE A 415 -9.21 8.29 -24.36
C PHE A 415 -8.20 8.57 -25.45
N ALA A 416 -6.95 8.21 -25.20
CA ALA A 416 -5.90 8.28 -26.19
C ALA A 416 -5.40 6.86 -26.51
N VAL A 417 -5.52 6.46 -27.76
CA VAL A 417 -4.97 5.21 -28.27
C VAL A 417 -4.03 5.60 -29.42
N PRO A 418 -2.73 5.75 -29.16
CA PRO A 418 -1.77 6.13 -30.20
C PRO A 418 -1.73 5.06 -31.30
N ASP A 419 -1.79 5.46 -32.54
CA ASP A 419 -1.60 4.54 -33.67
C ASP A 419 -0.14 4.18 -33.83
N THR A 420 0.28 3.18 -33.08
CA THR A 420 1.66 2.68 -33.11
C THR A 420 1.80 1.41 -33.95
N GLY A 421 0.70 0.98 -34.59
CA GLY A 421 0.63 -0.32 -35.25
C GLY A 421 0.69 -1.51 -34.29
N ARG A 422 0.47 -1.26 -32.97
CA ARG A 422 0.51 -2.28 -31.90
C ARG A 422 -0.86 -2.92 -31.65
N TYR A 423 -1.88 -2.57 -32.42
CA TYR A 423 -3.19 -3.20 -32.41
C TYR A 423 -3.72 -3.32 -33.85
N ASP A 424 -4.60 -4.27 -34.09
CA ASP A 424 -5.30 -4.35 -35.37
C ASP A 424 -6.45 -3.35 -35.40
N ALA A 425 -6.28 -2.22 -36.09
CA ALA A 425 -7.27 -1.18 -36.21
C ALA A 425 -8.60 -1.64 -36.78
N ARG A 426 -8.66 -2.79 -37.48
CA ARG A 426 -9.89 -3.34 -38.09
C ARG A 426 -10.73 -4.08 -37.05
N THR A 427 -10.11 -4.70 -36.06
CA THR A 427 -10.77 -5.56 -35.08
C THR A 427 -10.76 -4.95 -33.66
N PHE A 428 -10.07 -3.82 -33.47
CA PHE A 428 -9.97 -3.17 -32.18
C PHE A 428 -11.33 -2.63 -31.71
N GLU A 429 -11.74 -3.01 -30.53
CA GLU A 429 -12.94 -2.50 -29.85
C GLU A 429 -12.56 -1.85 -28.53
N HIS A 430 -13.00 -0.62 -28.33
CA HIS A 430 -12.79 0.08 -27.07
C HIS A 430 -13.65 -0.48 -25.94
N LEU A 431 -14.87 -0.91 -26.24
CA LEU A 431 -15.85 -1.29 -25.26
C LEU A 431 -16.63 -2.52 -25.71
N ILE A 432 -16.69 -3.53 -24.86
CA ILE A 432 -17.64 -4.63 -24.98
C ILE A 432 -18.55 -4.66 -23.76
N VAL A 433 -19.87 -4.69 -23.99
CA VAL A 433 -20.88 -4.81 -22.92
C VAL A 433 -21.65 -6.11 -23.12
N GLN A 434 -21.63 -6.95 -22.07
CA GLN A 434 -22.22 -8.30 -22.17
C GLN A 434 -23.06 -8.64 -20.93
N GLY A 435 -23.85 -9.71 -21.04
CA GLY A 435 -24.78 -10.09 -19.97
C GLY A 435 -25.87 -9.03 -19.77
N SER A 436 -26.09 -8.64 -18.53
CA SER A 436 -27.00 -7.54 -18.15
C SER A 436 -26.31 -6.19 -18.04
N GLY A 437 -25.06 -6.07 -18.51
CA GLY A 437 -24.22 -4.89 -18.35
C GLY A 437 -24.83 -3.61 -18.95
N LEU A 438 -24.48 -2.49 -18.38
CA LEU A 438 -24.85 -1.15 -18.84
C LEU A 438 -23.62 -0.25 -18.87
N ALA A 439 -23.32 0.34 -20.02
CA ALA A 439 -22.35 1.41 -20.13
C ALA A 439 -23.05 2.74 -20.46
N THR A 440 -22.72 3.78 -19.69
CA THR A 440 -23.12 5.16 -19.99
C THR A 440 -21.86 5.95 -20.30
N VAL A 441 -21.82 6.55 -21.50
CA VAL A 441 -20.66 7.31 -22.01
C VAL A 441 -21.15 8.71 -22.36
N GLN A 442 -20.64 9.72 -21.64
CA GLN A 442 -21.10 11.10 -21.79
C GLN A 442 -19.93 12.07 -21.86
N ASN A 443 -19.95 12.95 -22.85
CA ASN A 443 -18.95 13.99 -23.06
C ASN A 443 -17.51 13.42 -23.06
N VAL A 444 -17.27 12.42 -23.90
CA VAL A 444 -15.99 11.70 -23.99
C VAL A 444 -15.32 12.03 -25.31
N ILE A 445 -14.01 12.24 -25.28
CA ILE A 445 -13.18 12.50 -26.43
C ILE A 445 -12.29 11.29 -26.70
N PHE A 446 -12.39 10.74 -27.91
CA PHE A 446 -11.48 9.71 -28.40
C PHE A 446 -10.40 10.34 -29.28
N ARG A 447 -9.13 10.10 -28.93
CA ARG A 447 -7.96 10.44 -29.73
C ARG A 447 -7.36 9.16 -30.29
N GLY A 448 -7.29 9.02 -31.61
CA GLY A 448 -6.84 7.80 -32.27
C GLY A 448 -7.96 7.16 -33.10
N PRO A 449 -8.11 5.83 -33.10
CA PRO A 449 -9.15 5.15 -33.86
C PRO A 449 -10.55 5.60 -33.45
N GLU A 450 -11.48 5.55 -34.43
CA GLU A 450 -12.88 5.79 -34.15
C GLU A 450 -13.41 4.88 -33.04
N PHE A 451 -14.22 5.46 -32.16
CA PHE A 451 -14.82 4.70 -31.04
C PHE A 451 -15.67 3.53 -31.58
N ARG A 452 -15.27 2.33 -31.17
CA ARG A 452 -15.97 1.10 -31.50
C ARG A 452 -16.43 0.38 -30.25
N PHE A 453 -17.65 -0.09 -30.27
CA PHE A 453 -18.20 -0.90 -29.21
C PHE A 453 -19.04 -2.04 -29.77
N SER A 454 -19.16 -3.10 -28.98
CA SER A 454 -20.10 -4.18 -29.25
C SER A 454 -20.95 -4.51 -28.02
N THR A 455 -22.10 -5.09 -28.25
CA THR A 455 -22.97 -5.59 -27.19
C THR A 455 -23.27 -7.07 -27.45
N LYS A 456 -23.21 -7.85 -26.36
CA LYS A 456 -23.60 -9.28 -26.42
C LYS A 456 -24.71 -9.52 -25.42
N GLU A 457 -25.62 -10.45 -25.78
CA GLU A 457 -26.78 -10.83 -24.96
C GLU A 457 -27.70 -9.62 -24.68
N LYS A 458 -27.85 -9.21 -23.42
CA LYS A 458 -28.71 -8.08 -23.00
C LYS A 458 -27.92 -6.81 -22.69
N GLY A 459 -26.61 -6.77 -23.05
CA GLY A 459 -25.75 -5.62 -22.83
C GLY A 459 -26.30 -4.34 -23.50
N ARG A 460 -26.15 -3.20 -22.83
CA ARG A 460 -26.68 -1.92 -23.28
C ARG A 460 -25.64 -0.81 -23.20
N VAL A 461 -25.59 0.03 -24.22
CA VAL A 461 -24.79 1.24 -24.27
C VAL A 461 -25.68 2.46 -24.43
N ARG A 462 -25.49 3.47 -23.60
CA ARG A 462 -26.09 4.81 -23.75
C ARG A 462 -24.94 5.79 -23.95
N ALA A 463 -24.93 6.44 -25.10
CA ALA A 463 -23.85 7.36 -25.44
C ALA A 463 -24.43 8.73 -25.85
N SER A 464 -23.76 9.80 -25.35
CA SER A 464 -24.10 11.18 -25.74
C SER A 464 -22.81 12.02 -25.75
N MET A 465 -22.72 12.97 -26.68
CA MET A 465 -21.60 13.91 -26.83
C MET A 465 -20.23 13.20 -26.94
N ILE A 466 -20.11 12.29 -27.89
CA ILE A 466 -18.83 11.66 -28.22
C ILE A 466 -18.14 12.53 -29.27
N GLY A 467 -16.97 13.06 -28.88
CA GLY A 467 -16.06 13.76 -29.77
C GLY A 467 -15.00 12.80 -30.32
N HIS A 468 -14.65 12.96 -31.60
CA HIS A 468 -13.49 12.30 -32.18
C HIS A 468 -12.47 13.36 -32.61
N ARG A 469 -11.21 13.13 -32.34
CA ARG A 469 -10.12 13.96 -32.82
C ARG A 469 -9.00 13.08 -33.33
N GLU A 470 -8.68 13.21 -34.60
CA GLU A 470 -7.50 12.55 -35.16
C GLU A 470 -6.23 13.08 -34.47
N ILE A 471 -5.35 12.16 -34.12
CA ILE A 471 -4.00 12.50 -33.67
C ILE A 471 -3.19 12.69 -34.94
N SER A 472 -2.82 13.92 -35.28
CA SER A 472 -1.82 14.14 -36.32
C SER A 472 -0.48 13.55 -35.86
N GLU A 473 0.28 12.97 -36.77
CA GLU A 473 1.52 12.20 -36.53
C GLU A 473 2.65 12.96 -35.81
N GLU A 474 2.44 14.19 -35.38
CA GLU A 474 3.49 15.11 -34.89
C GLU A 474 3.61 15.25 -33.35
N MET A 475 3.04 14.37 -32.55
CA MET A 475 3.38 14.40 -31.12
C MET A 475 4.50 13.39 -30.83
N PRO A 476 5.75 13.84 -30.66
CA PRO A 476 6.77 12.95 -30.17
C PRO A 476 6.44 12.56 -28.74
N TYR A 477 6.07 11.33 -28.53
CA TYR A 477 6.04 10.72 -27.21
C TYR A 477 7.48 10.66 -26.69
N ASN A 478 7.82 11.53 -25.75
CA ASN A 478 9.02 11.37 -24.94
C ASN A 478 8.61 10.59 -23.68
N PRO A 479 8.97 9.31 -23.57
CA PRO A 479 8.76 8.59 -22.32
C PRO A 479 9.55 9.28 -21.21
N PRO A 480 9.03 9.37 -19.99
CA PRO A 480 9.83 9.84 -18.86
C PRO A 480 11.05 8.92 -18.72
N ARG A 481 12.24 9.55 -18.66
CA ARG A 481 13.54 8.88 -18.51
C ARG A 481 13.69 8.32 -17.10
#